data_25434ad8bf79a0a2556db48f20a8451b
#
_entry.id   25434ad8bf79a0a2556db48f20a8451b
#
_cell.length_a   1.000
_cell.length_b   1.000
_cell.length_c   1.000
_cell.angle_alpha   90.00
_cell.angle_beta   90.00
_cell.angle_gamma   90.00
#
_symmetry.space_group_name_H-M   'P 1'
#
loop_
_entity.id
_entity.type
_entity.pdbx_description
1 polymer ?
#
loop_
_entity_poly.entity_id
_entity_poly.type
_entity_poly.pdbx_seq_one_letter_code
_entity_poly.pdbx_strand_id
1 'polypeptide(L)'
;GCVWDAYTFVSNLVRSATKRIILIDSFVDERTLMILDKRADGVNCDIYTRFNYKLQLDLQKHEQQCRRIVVTQFSKAIHDRYLIIDDEVWLLGASMKDMGRGLCTVIKLGFCPEEILKRI
;
A
#
# COMPACT_ATOMS: atom_id res chain seq x y z
N GLY A 1 -6.89 12.32 -15.91
CA GLY A 1 -7.82 11.95 -14.89
C GLY A 1 -7.96 12.98 -13.80
N CYS A 2 -8.96 12.84 -13.01
CA CYS A 2 -9.17 13.68 -11.85
C CYS A 2 -8.72 12.96 -10.58
N VAL A 3 -8.70 13.68 -9.45
CA VAL A 3 -8.31 13.19 -8.14
C VAL A 3 -9.08 11.92 -7.74
N TRP A 4 -10.36 11.91 -8.08
CA TRP A 4 -11.25 10.79 -7.79
C TRP A 4 -10.79 9.50 -8.48
N ASP A 5 -10.28 9.63 -9.71
CA ASP A 5 -9.86 8.46 -10.50
C ASP A 5 -8.66 7.74 -9.89
N ALA A 6 -7.71 8.46 -9.30
CA ALA A 6 -6.55 7.83 -8.65
C ALA A 6 -6.99 6.94 -7.48
N TYR A 7 -7.88 7.41 -6.64
CA TYR A 7 -8.42 6.63 -5.54
C TYR A 7 -9.14 5.38 -6.04
N THR A 8 -10.01 5.55 -7.03
CA THR A 8 -10.77 4.44 -7.61
C THR A 8 -9.85 3.43 -8.26
N PHE A 9 -8.86 3.91 -9.02
CA PHE A 9 -7.90 3.04 -9.71
C PHE A 9 -7.12 2.18 -8.71
N VAL A 10 -6.56 2.79 -7.67
CA VAL A 10 -5.80 2.07 -6.64
C VAL A 10 -6.69 1.10 -5.88
N SER A 11 -7.91 1.50 -5.54
CA SER A 11 -8.87 0.61 -4.89
C SER A 11 -9.17 -0.62 -5.75
N ASN A 12 -9.30 -0.44 -7.06
CA ASN A 12 -9.54 -1.55 -7.98
C ASN A 12 -8.33 -2.46 -8.13
N LEU A 13 -7.11 -1.90 -8.10
CA LEU A 13 -5.89 -2.71 -8.06
C LEU A 13 -5.87 -3.60 -6.82
N VAL A 14 -6.21 -3.05 -5.67
CA VAL A 14 -6.26 -3.81 -4.42
C VAL A 14 -7.30 -4.95 -4.53
N ARG A 15 -8.48 -4.65 -5.07
CA ARG A 15 -9.51 -5.67 -5.26
C ARG A 15 -9.10 -6.76 -6.25
N SER A 16 -8.24 -6.44 -7.21
CA SER A 16 -7.83 -7.38 -8.26
C SER A 16 -6.79 -8.40 -7.80
N ALA A 17 -6.11 -8.16 -6.69
CA ALA A 17 -5.08 -9.06 -6.20
C ALA A 17 -5.66 -10.44 -5.86
N THR A 18 -4.95 -11.49 -6.26
CA THR A 18 -5.36 -12.88 -6.02
C THR A 18 -4.47 -13.60 -5.03
N LYS A 19 -3.22 -13.16 -4.86
CA LYS A 19 -2.23 -13.83 -4.01
C LYS A 19 -1.73 -12.92 -2.90
N ARG A 20 -1.20 -11.74 -3.26
CA ARG A 20 -0.52 -10.88 -2.30
C ARG A 20 -0.62 -9.40 -2.68
N ILE A 21 -0.53 -8.57 -1.65
CA ILE A 21 -0.33 -7.13 -1.80
C ILE A 21 0.83 -6.75 -0.90
N ILE A 22 1.78 -5.97 -1.44
CA ILE A 22 2.88 -5.39 -0.68
C ILE A 22 2.88 -3.90 -0.95
N LEU A 23 2.78 -3.10 0.10
CA LEU A 23 2.87 -1.65 0.01
C LEU A 23 4.19 -1.19 0.64
N ILE A 24 4.94 -0.39 -0.09
CA ILE A 24 6.15 0.28 0.40
C ILE A 24 5.85 1.78 0.38
N ASP A 25 5.62 2.35 1.56
CA ASP A 25 5.18 3.73 1.69
C ASP A 25 5.61 4.25 3.05
N SER A 26 6.40 5.32 3.07
CA SER A 26 6.93 5.88 4.33
C SER A 26 5.86 6.49 5.23
N PHE A 27 4.68 6.80 4.69
CA PHE A 27 3.63 7.50 5.42
C PHE A 27 2.32 6.72 5.34
N VAL A 28 2.09 5.90 6.36
CA VAL A 28 0.91 5.03 6.44
C VAL A 28 0.06 5.43 7.64
N ASP A 29 -1.25 5.50 7.44
CA ASP A 29 -2.20 5.74 8.52
C ASP A 29 -3.49 4.91 8.32
N GLU A 30 -4.52 5.21 9.10
CA GLU A 30 -5.79 4.52 9.04
C GLU A 30 -6.41 4.49 7.63
N ARG A 31 -6.25 5.58 6.86
CA ARG A 31 -6.79 5.64 5.50
C ARG A 31 -6.14 4.62 4.58
N THR A 32 -4.84 4.37 4.78
CA THR A 32 -4.12 3.31 4.07
C THR A 32 -4.72 1.95 4.36
N LEU A 33 -4.96 1.66 5.62
CA LEU A 33 -5.50 0.38 6.05
C LEU A 33 -6.90 0.16 5.47
N MET A 34 -7.71 1.19 5.41
CA MET A 34 -9.06 1.13 4.84
C MET A 34 -9.04 0.77 3.36
N ILE A 35 -8.10 1.32 2.60
CA ILE A 35 -7.95 0.97 1.19
C ILE A 35 -7.53 -0.48 1.04
N LEU A 36 -6.54 -0.92 1.81
CA LEU A 36 -6.02 -2.28 1.74
C LEU A 36 -7.03 -3.33 2.19
N ASP A 37 -7.98 -2.95 3.02
CA ASP A 37 -9.07 -3.85 3.44
C ASP A 37 -10.02 -4.23 2.32
N LYS A 38 -9.97 -3.53 1.20
CA LYS A 38 -10.79 -3.85 0.03
C LYS A 38 -10.32 -5.10 -0.70
N ARG A 39 -9.19 -5.68 -0.29
CA ARG A 39 -8.66 -6.90 -0.90
C ARG A 39 -9.60 -8.08 -0.70
N ALA A 40 -9.54 -9.03 -1.62
CA ALA A 40 -10.30 -10.27 -1.52
C ALA A 40 -9.82 -11.13 -0.35
N ASP A 41 -10.67 -12.05 0.10
CA ASP A 41 -10.30 -13.01 1.14
C ASP A 41 -9.17 -13.91 0.65
N GLY A 42 -8.27 -14.26 1.56
CA GLY A 42 -7.12 -15.11 1.26
C GLY A 42 -5.93 -14.38 0.66
N VAL A 43 -6.04 -13.10 0.37
CA VAL A 43 -4.94 -12.29 -0.15
C VAL A 43 -4.10 -11.78 1.02
N ASN A 44 -2.81 -12.12 1.04
CA ASN A 44 -1.88 -11.64 2.04
C ASN A 44 -1.57 -10.16 1.81
N CYS A 45 -1.40 -9.40 2.88
CA CYS A 45 -1.10 -7.98 2.80
C CYS A 45 0.02 -7.62 3.75
N ASP A 46 1.10 -7.07 3.19
CA ASP A 46 2.27 -6.61 3.94
C ASP A 46 2.52 -5.14 3.65
N ILE A 47 2.92 -4.40 4.67
CA ILE A 47 3.31 -3.00 4.55
C ILE A 47 4.73 -2.83 5.06
N TYR A 48 5.56 -2.16 4.27
CA TYR A 48 6.89 -1.70 4.68
C TYR A 48 6.83 -0.19 4.82
N THR A 49 7.04 0.30 6.04
CA THR A 49 6.86 1.72 6.35
C THR A 49 7.84 2.18 7.43
N ARG A 50 7.90 3.48 7.66
CA ARG A 50 8.67 4.05 8.78
C ARG A 50 7.88 3.91 10.06
N PHE A 51 8.62 3.86 11.19
CA PHE A 51 7.99 3.80 12.51
C PHE A 51 7.08 5.00 12.74
N ASN A 52 5.89 4.72 13.26
CA ASN A 52 4.92 5.74 13.62
C ASN A 52 4.09 5.20 14.79
N TYR A 53 4.17 5.89 15.93
CA TYR A 53 3.46 5.46 17.13
C TYR A 53 1.95 5.42 16.91
N LYS A 54 1.40 6.42 16.22
CA LYS A 54 -0.02 6.47 15.91
C LYS A 54 -0.45 5.28 15.03
N LEU A 55 0.41 4.86 14.12
CA LEU A 55 0.13 3.71 13.28
C LEU A 55 -0.04 2.43 14.10
N GLN A 56 0.75 2.25 15.16
CA GLN A 56 0.59 1.09 16.03
C GLN A 56 -0.79 1.05 16.69
N LEU A 57 -1.30 2.20 17.11
CA LEU A 57 -2.65 2.30 17.68
C LEU A 57 -3.72 2.00 16.63
N ASP A 58 -3.55 2.52 15.42
CA ASP A 58 -4.47 2.28 14.32
C ASP A 58 -4.48 0.79 13.94
N LEU A 59 -3.33 0.14 13.94
CA LEU A 59 -3.21 -1.30 13.68
C LEU A 59 -3.93 -2.14 14.73
N GLN A 60 -3.81 -1.79 15.99
CA GLN A 60 -4.49 -2.51 17.06
C GLN A 60 -6.00 -2.45 16.88
N LYS A 61 -6.54 -1.28 16.57
CA LYS A 61 -7.96 -1.12 16.29
C LYS A 61 -8.38 -1.91 15.06
N HIS A 62 -7.57 -1.87 14.02
CA HIS A 62 -7.84 -2.54 12.76
C HIS A 62 -7.89 -4.06 12.95
N GLU A 63 -6.95 -4.64 13.68
CA GLU A 63 -6.91 -6.08 13.95
C GLU A 63 -8.10 -6.58 14.74
N GLN A 64 -8.71 -5.72 15.55
CA GLN A 64 -9.92 -6.09 16.30
C GLN A 64 -11.16 -6.17 15.40
N GLN A 65 -11.18 -5.45 14.30
CA GLN A 65 -12.36 -5.31 13.45
C GLN A 65 -12.20 -5.96 12.08
N CYS A 66 -10.96 -6.11 11.61
CA CYS A 66 -10.65 -6.49 10.24
C CYS A 66 -9.55 -7.55 10.20
N ARG A 67 -9.28 -8.04 8.98
CA ARG A 67 -8.24 -9.02 8.74
C ARG A 67 -6.85 -8.42 8.97
N ARG A 68 -5.93 -9.26 9.42
CA ARG A 68 -4.58 -8.84 9.77
C ARG A 68 -3.81 -8.31 8.57
N ILE A 69 -3.09 -7.22 8.80
CA ILE A 69 -2.07 -6.68 7.89
C ILE A 69 -0.74 -6.73 8.62
N VAL A 70 0.27 -7.32 7.98
CA VAL A 70 1.62 -7.40 8.57
C VAL A 70 2.37 -6.12 8.23
N VAL A 71 2.89 -5.43 9.25
CA VAL A 71 3.65 -4.19 9.05
C VAL A 71 5.09 -4.42 9.48
N THR A 72 6.02 -4.13 8.56
CA THR A 72 7.45 -4.19 8.81
C THR A 72 8.02 -2.77 8.72
N GLN A 73 8.79 -2.39 9.74
CA GLN A 73 9.44 -1.10 9.76
C GLN A 73 10.79 -1.19 9.05
N PHE A 74 11.17 -0.14 8.34
CA PHE A 74 12.50 -0.04 7.75
C PHE A 74 13.19 1.23 8.22
N SER A 75 14.53 1.15 8.33
CA SER A 75 15.37 2.26 8.75
C SER A 75 15.97 3.04 7.59
N LYS A 76 16.00 2.45 6.40
CA LYS A 76 16.56 3.10 5.21
C LYS A 76 15.60 4.15 4.67
N ALA A 77 16.15 5.23 4.11
CA ALA A 77 15.35 6.23 3.44
C ALA A 77 14.88 5.67 2.09
N ILE A 78 13.59 5.43 1.97
CA ILE A 78 12.96 5.08 0.71
C ILE A 78 12.07 6.27 0.33
N HIS A 79 12.38 6.90 -0.79
CA HIS A 79 11.69 8.10 -1.24
C HIS A 79 10.47 7.78 -2.08
N ASP A 80 10.57 6.76 -2.90
CA ASP A 80 9.47 6.36 -3.78
C ASP A 80 8.50 5.44 -3.05
N ARG A 81 7.29 5.38 -3.56
CA ARG A 81 6.23 4.53 -3.02
C ARG A 81 5.85 3.52 -4.06
N TYR A 82 5.79 2.26 -3.64
CA TYR A 82 5.49 1.15 -4.54
C TYR A 82 4.32 0.34 -4.01
N LEU A 83 3.46 -0.08 -4.92
CA LEU A 83 2.40 -1.02 -4.64
C LEU A 83 2.62 -2.26 -5.50
N ILE A 84 2.82 -3.38 -4.84
CA ILE A 84 2.99 -4.67 -5.52
C ILE A 84 1.66 -5.41 -5.42
N ILE A 85 1.11 -5.74 -6.58
CA ILE A 85 -0.12 -6.51 -6.71
C ILE A 85 0.27 -7.83 -7.40
N ASP A 86 0.28 -8.92 -6.65
CA ASP A 86 0.75 -10.22 -7.12
C ASP A 86 2.18 -10.11 -7.66
N ASP A 87 2.38 -10.15 -8.98
CA ASP A 87 3.69 -10.02 -9.61
C ASP A 87 3.89 -8.70 -10.33
N GLU A 88 2.95 -7.77 -10.19
CA GLU A 88 3.03 -6.46 -10.83
C GLU A 88 3.48 -5.38 -9.86
N VAL A 89 4.33 -4.48 -10.34
CA VAL A 89 4.86 -3.36 -9.53
C VAL A 89 4.29 -2.06 -10.07
N TRP A 90 3.73 -1.27 -9.16
CA TRP A 90 3.16 0.03 -9.48
C TRP A 90 3.87 1.12 -8.67
N LEU A 91 4.20 2.23 -9.33
CA LEU A 91 4.74 3.42 -8.68
C LEU A 91 3.59 4.36 -8.35
N LEU A 92 3.54 4.80 -7.10
CA LEU A 92 2.53 5.75 -6.64
C LEU A 92 3.14 7.14 -6.53
N GLY A 93 2.53 8.12 -7.21
CA GLY A 93 3.00 9.50 -7.19
C GLY A 93 2.68 10.25 -5.89
N ALA A 94 1.83 9.68 -5.04
CA ALA A 94 1.51 10.19 -3.73
C ALA A 94 1.37 9.04 -2.75
N SER A 95 1.44 9.31 -1.45
CA SER A 95 1.19 8.30 -0.44
C SER A 95 -0.22 7.74 -0.59
N MET A 96 -0.40 6.44 -0.34
CA MET A 96 -1.70 5.79 -0.47
C MET A 96 -2.76 6.48 0.41
N LYS A 97 -2.38 6.95 1.59
CA LYS A 97 -3.30 7.66 2.49
C LYS A 97 -3.87 8.95 1.88
N ASP A 98 -3.16 9.52 0.90
CA ASP A 98 -3.53 10.80 0.26
C ASP A 98 -4.20 10.61 -1.09
N MET A 99 -4.48 9.39 -1.49
CA MET A 99 -5.24 9.12 -2.71
C MET A 99 -6.61 9.80 -2.62
N GLY A 100 -6.97 10.51 -3.69
CA GLY A 100 -8.17 11.32 -3.69
C GLY A 100 -7.93 12.78 -3.36
N ARG A 101 -6.68 13.17 -3.07
CA ARG A 101 -6.29 14.56 -2.80
C ARG A 101 -5.32 15.04 -3.86
N GLY A 102 -5.73 15.93 -4.73
CA GLY A 102 -4.88 16.49 -5.79
C GLY A 102 -4.54 15.46 -6.86
N LEU A 103 -3.80 15.91 -7.85
CA LEU A 103 -3.38 15.04 -8.95
C LEU A 103 -2.34 14.04 -8.45
N CYS A 104 -2.50 12.80 -8.89
CA CYS A 104 -1.61 11.73 -8.52
C CYS A 104 -1.36 10.83 -9.72
N THR A 105 -0.11 10.48 -9.94
CA THR A 105 0.30 9.56 -10.99
C THR A 105 0.42 8.16 -10.42
N VAL A 106 -0.11 7.17 -11.13
CA VAL A 106 0.04 5.76 -10.80
C VAL A 106 0.53 5.07 -12.07
N ILE A 107 1.73 4.49 -12.01
CA ILE A 107 2.40 3.93 -13.18
C ILE A 107 2.78 2.48 -12.93
N LYS A 108 2.44 1.61 -13.88
CA LYS A 108 2.92 0.22 -13.85
C LYS A 108 4.36 0.19 -14.32
N LEU A 109 5.24 -0.43 -13.53
CA LEU A 109 6.64 -0.59 -13.83
C LEU A 109 6.90 -1.93 -14.52
N GLY A 110 7.96 -1.98 -15.34
CA GLY A 110 8.24 -3.14 -16.18
C GLY A 110 9.19 -4.16 -15.56
N PHE A 111 9.45 -4.11 -14.25
CA PHE A 111 10.35 -5.05 -13.61
C PHE A 111 9.65 -5.86 -12.52
N CYS A 112 10.31 -6.97 -12.09
CA CYS A 112 9.74 -7.89 -11.11
C CYS A 112 9.78 -7.31 -9.70
N PRO A 113 8.84 -7.72 -8.81
CA PRO A 113 8.83 -7.29 -7.41
C PRO A 113 10.16 -7.54 -6.69
N GLU A 114 10.88 -8.60 -7.01
CA GLU A 114 12.15 -8.96 -6.38
C GLU A 114 13.20 -7.88 -6.53
N GLU A 115 13.15 -7.08 -7.59
CA GLU A 115 14.08 -5.96 -7.79
C GLU A 115 13.95 -4.90 -6.69
N ILE A 116 12.77 -4.76 -6.12
CA ILE A 116 12.54 -3.85 -5.00
C ILE A 116 12.72 -4.57 -3.67
N LEU A 117 12.14 -5.77 -3.53
CA LEU A 117 12.10 -6.48 -2.27
C LEU A 117 13.49 -6.84 -1.75
N LYS A 118 14.43 -7.13 -2.63
CA LYS A 118 15.82 -7.42 -2.24
C LYS A 118 16.57 -6.22 -1.66
N ARG A 119 15.99 -5.01 -1.78
CA ARG A 119 16.63 -3.76 -1.35
C ARG A 119 16.03 -3.20 -0.06
N ILE A 120 15.02 -3.84 0.46
CA ILE A 120 14.41 -3.42 1.72
C ILE A 120 14.77 -4.34 2.90
#